data_daa975cfe91040847f37ed227ccf9fbf
#
_entry.id   daa975cfe91040847f37ed227ccf9fbf
#
_cell.length_a   1.000
_cell.length_b   1.000
_cell.length_c   1.000
_cell.angle_alpha   90.00
_cell.angle_beta   90.00
_cell.angle_gamma   90.00
#
_symmetry.space_group_name_H-M   'P 1'
#
loop_
_entity.id
_entity.type
_entity.pdbx_description
1 polymer ?
#
loop_
_entity_poly.entity_id
_entity_poly.type
_entity_poly.pdbx_seq_one_letter_code
_entity_poly.pdbx_strand_id
1 'polypeptide(L)'
;MVHRQAPIVDLCSPPKPSHSFEAVPHGENDCRLRPLPVACWVEGLSQNSDSARLARPSLGAMLASPLKQALASRVVAIFNDKSANEAPVQRRADGLFGPGSITWRVHGDVTSMMAGGIAGLLLQMLHPAVLAGVWDHSNFRTDMAGRLRRTARFLSLTTYGGRAEAEAVIARVRRIHDHVGGTLPDGTPYEANDPAALAWVHVTSSVSFLDAWLRYGEPRMAAADRDRYFAEMAQVGRGLGADPVPVTQAAARRLIAEMRPMLRYDVRTRNVSRFILSPPAQNPLTAPLQNMTTQAAIDLLPSWARRMHGLEIPILARPLIRAGTLGLAETLRWAFR
;
A
#
# COMPACT_ATOMS: atom_id res chain seq x y z
N MET A 1 12.10 -12.63 37.40
CA MET A 1 10.81 -13.02 36.81
C MET A 1 10.99 -13.02 35.29
N VAL A 2 11.01 -14.21 34.67
CA VAL A 2 11.26 -14.39 33.23
C VAL A 2 9.93 -14.22 32.51
N HIS A 3 9.76 -13.11 31.80
CA HIS A 3 8.60 -12.94 30.92
C HIS A 3 8.72 -13.94 29.77
N ARG A 4 7.84 -14.93 29.73
CA ARG A 4 7.61 -15.78 28.57
C ARG A 4 7.01 -14.91 27.46
N GLN A 5 7.76 -14.70 26.40
CA GLN A 5 7.24 -14.13 25.16
C GLN A 5 6.22 -15.11 24.56
N ALA A 6 5.00 -14.65 24.32
CA ALA A 6 4.02 -15.38 23.57
C ALA A 6 4.50 -15.58 22.11
N PRO A 7 4.15 -16.71 21.47
CA PRO A 7 4.63 -17.02 20.13
C PRO A 7 4.12 -15.99 19.11
N ILE A 8 5.03 -15.53 18.27
CA ILE A 8 4.77 -14.62 17.15
C ILE A 8 3.76 -15.29 16.22
N VAL A 9 2.59 -14.71 16.08
CA VAL A 9 1.58 -15.16 15.11
C VAL A 9 2.08 -14.79 13.72
N ASP A 10 2.45 -15.80 12.93
CA ASP A 10 2.87 -15.65 11.53
C ASP A 10 1.65 -15.25 10.66
N LEU A 11 1.67 -14.01 10.21
CA LEU A 11 0.56 -13.34 9.50
C LEU A 11 0.30 -13.87 8.09
N CYS A 12 1.09 -14.83 7.59
CA CYS A 12 1.06 -15.23 6.18
C CYS A 12 1.10 -16.74 5.90
N SER A 13 1.05 -17.62 6.87
CA SER A 13 1.01 -19.06 6.59
C SER A 13 -0.40 -19.51 6.21
N PRO A 14 -0.57 -20.18 5.05
CA PRO A 14 -1.86 -20.78 4.70
C PRO A 14 -2.17 -21.95 5.63
N PRO A 15 -3.45 -22.23 5.93
CA PRO A 15 -3.84 -23.39 6.71
C PRO A 15 -3.42 -24.69 5.99
N LYS A 16 -2.87 -25.64 6.72
CA LYS A 16 -2.55 -26.98 6.21
C LYS A 16 -3.85 -27.64 5.74
N PRO A 17 -3.88 -28.29 4.57
CA PRO A 17 -5.07 -29.00 4.12
C PRO A 17 -5.37 -30.18 5.04
N SER A 18 -6.56 -30.20 5.61
CA SER A 18 -7.14 -31.39 6.23
C SER A 18 -7.64 -32.33 5.15
N HIS A 19 -7.25 -33.58 5.22
CA HIS A 19 -7.58 -34.65 4.30
C HIS A 19 -9.08 -34.94 4.25
N SER A 20 -9.46 -35.42 3.06
CA SER A 20 -10.66 -36.19 2.68
C SER A 20 -11.90 -35.40 2.24
N PHE A 21 -12.05 -35.32 0.91
CA PHE A 21 -13.39 -35.51 0.29
C PHE A 21 -13.23 -36.31 -1.00
N GLU A 22 -14.13 -37.26 -1.15
CA GLU A 22 -14.20 -38.29 -2.20
C GLU A 22 -14.46 -37.70 -3.59
N ALA A 23 -13.96 -38.40 -4.60
CA ALA A 23 -14.10 -38.10 -6.00
C ALA A 23 -15.53 -38.47 -6.53
N VAL A 24 -16.08 -37.57 -7.36
CA VAL A 24 -17.16 -37.89 -8.32
C VAL A 24 -16.67 -37.49 -9.71
N PRO A 25 -16.73 -38.37 -10.71
CA PRO A 25 -16.20 -38.14 -12.04
C PRO A 25 -17.29 -37.57 -12.96
N HIS A 26 -16.97 -36.53 -13.76
CA HIS A 26 -17.58 -36.30 -15.07
C HIS A 26 -16.82 -35.31 -15.96
N GLY A 27 -16.55 -35.78 -17.17
CA GLY A 27 -16.60 -34.96 -18.38
C GLY A 27 -15.28 -34.34 -18.85
N GLU A 28 -14.63 -35.05 -19.78
CA GLU A 28 -13.60 -34.53 -20.65
C GLU A 28 -14.03 -33.24 -21.36
N ASN A 29 -13.25 -32.19 -21.22
CA ASN A 29 -12.98 -31.25 -22.32
C ASN A 29 -11.58 -30.65 -22.14
N ASP A 30 -10.74 -31.10 -23.04
CA ASP A 30 -9.34 -30.73 -23.23
C ASP A 30 -9.22 -29.27 -23.64
N CYS A 31 -8.82 -28.39 -22.71
CA CYS A 31 -8.29 -27.07 -23.01
C CYS A 31 -6.96 -26.93 -22.30
N ARG A 32 -5.88 -27.24 -23.04
CA ARG A 32 -4.50 -27.02 -22.62
C ARG A 32 -4.26 -25.54 -22.41
N LEU A 33 -4.36 -25.10 -21.18
CA LEU A 33 -3.92 -23.77 -20.75
C LEU A 33 -2.39 -23.81 -20.56
N ARG A 34 -1.68 -23.21 -21.52
CA ARG A 34 -0.26 -22.86 -21.38
C ARG A 34 -0.14 -21.85 -20.21
N PRO A 35 0.91 -21.93 -19.36
CA PRO A 35 1.17 -20.92 -18.35
C PRO A 35 1.51 -19.59 -19.02
N LEU A 36 0.68 -18.56 -18.80
CA LEU A 36 0.96 -17.20 -19.22
C LEU A 36 2.01 -16.56 -18.31
N PRO A 37 2.93 -15.77 -18.87
CA PRO A 37 4.03 -15.18 -18.12
C PRO A 37 3.55 -14.00 -17.26
N VAL A 38 4.38 -13.64 -16.29
CA VAL A 38 4.32 -12.66 -15.19
C VAL A 38 3.90 -11.20 -15.56
N ALA A 39 3.13 -11.00 -16.64
CA ALA A 39 2.74 -9.69 -17.19
C ALA A 39 1.48 -9.07 -16.59
N CYS A 40 0.82 -9.70 -15.63
CA CYS A 40 -0.52 -9.26 -15.17
C CYS A 40 -0.60 -7.95 -14.36
N TRP A 41 0.51 -7.28 -14.09
CA TRP A 41 0.49 -5.88 -13.61
C TRP A 41 0.38 -4.87 -14.75
N VAL A 42 0.59 -5.30 -15.99
CA VAL A 42 0.76 -4.43 -17.17
C VAL A 42 -0.43 -4.44 -18.13
N GLU A 43 -1.24 -5.51 -18.18
CA GLU A 43 -2.23 -5.70 -19.24
C GLU A 43 -3.54 -4.91 -19.09
N GLY A 44 -3.72 -4.13 -18.04
CA GLY A 44 -4.94 -3.33 -17.82
C GLY A 44 -4.99 -1.97 -18.52
N LEU A 45 -3.97 -1.56 -19.28
CA LEU A 45 -3.90 -0.22 -19.89
C LEU A 45 -3.95 -0.20 -21.42
N SER A 46 -4.11 -1.34 -22.10
CA SER A 46 -4.11 -1.39 -23.57
C SER A 46 -5.26 -2.23 -24.10
N GLN A 47 -6.46 -1.67 -24.10
CA GLN A 47 -7.52 -2.06 -25.05
C GLN A 47 -8.18 -0.79 -25.58
N ASN A 48 -7.52 -0.15 -26.51
CA ASN A 48 -8.14 0.63 -27.58
C ASN A 48 -7.10 0.88 -28.68
N SER A 49 -7.10 0.03 -29.68
CA SER A 49 -6.80 0.42 -31.05
C SER A 49 -6.89 -0.78 -32.00
N ASP A 50 -7.94 -0.81 -32.77
CA ASP A 50 -8.02 -1.55 -34.01
C ASP A 50 -6.94 -1.07 -35.00
N SER A 51 -6.44 -2.06 -35.77
CA SER A 51 -5.73 -1.86 -37.04
C SER A 51 -4.32 -1.28 -36.98
N ALA A 52 -3.34 -2.05 -36.52
CA ALA A 52 -1.94 -1.77 -36.83
C ALA A 52 -1.39 -2.78 -37.88
N ARG A 53 -1.10 -2.26 -39.07
CA ARG A 53 -0.29 -2.93 -40.11
C ARG A 53 1.03 -3.38 -39.50
N LEU A 54 1.52 -4.57 -39.89
CA LEU A 54 2.82 -5.15 -39.55
C LEU A 54 3.98 -4.23 -39.95
N ALA A 55 4.26 -3.22 -39.15
CA ALA A 55 5.47 -2.42 -39.25
C ALA A 55 6.57 -3.14 -38.44
N ARG A 56 7.73 -3.36 -39.06
CA ARG A 56 8.94 -3.89 -38.37
C ARG A 56 9.26 -2.94 -37.21
N PRO A 57 9.46 -3.46 -35.99
CA PRO A 57 9.80 -2.60 -34.84
C PRO A 57 11.11 -1.87 -35.13
N SER A 58 11.16 -0.57 -34.84
CA SER A 58 12.38 0.21 -34.94
C SER A 58 13.45 -0.32 -33.96
N LEU A 59 14.74 -0.14 -34.27
CA LEU A 59 15.84 -0.54 -33.39
C LEU A 59 15.68 0.02 -31.98
N GLY A 60 15.13 1.23 -31.83
CA GLY A 60 14.78 1.83 -30.55
C GLY A 60 13.68 1.08 -29.77
N ALA A 61 12.68 0.53 -30.47
CA ALA A 61 11.64 -0.29 -29.84
C ALA A 61 12.17 -1.65 -29.38
N MET A 62 13.12 -2.25 -30.13
CA MET A 62 13.77 -3.51 -29.75
C MET A 62 14.67 -3.37 -28.51
N LEU A 63 15.38 -2.25 -28.37
CA LEU A 63 16.23 -1.97 -27.18
C LEU A 63 15.41 -1.51 -25.97
N ALA A 64 14.26 -0.86 -26.18
CA ALA A 64 13.38 -0.41 -25.12
C ALA A 64 12.65 -1.56 -24.40
N SER A 65 12.33 -2.64 -25.11
CA SER A 65 11.60 -3.79 -24.57
C SER A 65 12.32 -4.48 -23.39
N PRO A 66 13.58 -4.88 -23.49
CA PRO A 66 14.30 -5.53 -22.37
C PRO A 66 14.49 -4.58 -21.17
N LEU A 67 14.70 -3.28 -21.41
CA LEU A 67 14.82 -2.29 -20.35
C LEU A 67 13.50 -2.10 -19.60
N LYS A 68 12.38 -2.00 -20.32
CA LYS A 68 11.03 -1.95 -19.72
C LYS A 68 10.78 -3.17 -18.84
N GLN A 69 11.02 -4.37 -19.38
CA GLN A 69 10.84 -5.62 -18.65
C GLN A 69 11.72 -5.68 -17.40
N ALA A 70 12.97 -5.26 -17.48
CA ALA A 70 13.88 -5.24 -16.35
C ALA A 70 13.43 -4.26 -15.26
N LEU A 71 12.96 -3.06 -15.63
CA LEU A 71 12.42 -2.08 -14.68
C LEU A 71 11.11 -2.57 -14.05
N ALA A 72 10.18 -3.05 -14.84
CA ALA A 72 8.91 -3.59 -14.36
C ALA A 72 9.14 -4.77 -13.42
N SER A 73 9.98 -5.73 -13.78
CA SER A 73 10.31 -6.88 -12.95
C SER A 73 10.94 -6.50 -11.61
N ARG A 74 11.81 -5.48 -11.58
CA ARG A 74 12.41 -4.96 -10.35
C ARG A 74 11.38 -4.34 -9.43
N VAL A 75 10.48 -3.53 -9.97
CA VAL A 75 9.40 -2.92 -9.19
C VAL A 75 8.45 -3.99 -8.65
N VAL A 76 8.04 -4.95 -9.50
CA VAL A 76 7.19 -6.07 -9.09
C VAL A 76 7.84 -6.90 -7.98
N ALA A 77 9.16 -7.11 -8.03
CA ALA A 77 9.91 -7.84 -6.99
C ALA A 77 9.90 -7.16 -5.62
N ILE A 78 9.71 -5.83 -5.55
CA ILE A 78 9.58 -5.11 -4.28
C ILE A 78 8.27 -5.48 -3.56
N PHE A 79 7.19 -5.77 -4.33
CA PHE A 79 5.85 -6.00 -3.81
C PHE A 79 5.45 -7.47 -3.68
N ASN A 80 6.12 -8.37 -4.42
CA ASN A 80 5.79 -9.79 -4.43
C ASN A 80 6.85 -10.62 -3.72
N ASP A 81 6.43 -11.41 -2.74
CA ASP A 81 7.28 -12.39 -2.07
C ASP A 81 7.26 -13.71 -2.83
N LYS A 82 8.30 -13.94 -3.64
CA LYS A 82 8.45 -15.21 -4.36
C LYS A 82 8.63 -16.41 -3.42
N SER A 83 9.11 -16.18 -2.19
CA SER A 83 9.30 -17.26 -1.21
C SER A 83 7.98 -17.73 -0.61
N ALA A 84 6.95 -16.89 -0.59
CA ALA A 84 5.62 -17.22 -0.09
C ALA A 84 4.72 -17.92 -1.12
N ASN A 85 5.22 -18.15 -2.34
CA ASN A 85 4.47 -18.76 -3.47
C ASN A 85 3.11 -18.07 -3.74
N GLU A 86 3.01 -16.77 -3.46
CA GLU A 86 1.78 -15.98 -3.62
C GLU A 86 1.58 -15.60 -5.09
N ALA A 87 0.41 -15.94 -5.63
CA ALA A 87 0.02 -15.48 -6.96
C ALA A 87 -0.16 -13.95 -6.99
N PRO A 88 0.24 -13.27 -8.09
CA PRO A 88 -0.06 -11.86 -8.28
C PRO A 88 -1.56 -11.58 -8.20
N VAL A 89 -1.93 -10.44 -7.60
CA VAL A 89 -3.34 -10.02 -7.52
C VAL A 89 -3.81 -9.65 -8.91
N GLN A 90 -4.86 -10.33 -9.39
CA GLN A 90 -5.47 -10.06 -10.67
C GLN A 90 -6.49 -8.91 -10.54
N ARG A 91 -6.57 -8.07 -11.59
CA ARG A 91 -7.58 -7.02 -11.67
C ARG A 91 -8.92 -7.61 -12.08
N ARG A 92 -9.92 -7.47 -11.21
CA ARG A 92 -11.26 -8.04 -11.41
C ARG A 92 -12.32 -6.94 -11.40
N ALA A 93 -13.19 -6.98 -12.40
CA ALA A 93 -14.29 -6.01 -12.51
C ALA A 93 -15.38 -6.22 -11.43
N ASP A 94 -15.47 -7.43 -10.86
CA ASP A 94 -16.40 -7.82 -9.80
C ASP A 94 -15.87 -7.57 -8.38
N GLY A 95 -14.84 -6.70 -8.23
CA GLY A 95 -14.26 -6.32 -6.94
C GLY A 95 -15.14 -5.37 -6.10
N LEU A 96 -14.56 -4.87 -5.00
CA LEU A 96 -15.15 -3.75 -4.23
C LEU A 96 -15.23 -2.50 -5.09
N PHE A 97 -14.24 -2.32 -5.98
CA PHE A 97 -14.13 -1.22 -6.92
C PHE A 97 -14.04 -1.79 -8.33
N GLY A 98 -14.68 -1.13 -9.29
CA GLY A 98 -14.59 -1.50 -10.71
C GLY A 98 -13.52 -0.70 -11.47
N PRO A 99 -13.26 -1.05 -12.75
CA PRO A 99 -12.27 -0.36 -13.59
C PRO A 99 -12.49 1.14 -13.76
N GLY A 100 -13.73 1.62 -13.63
CA GLY A 100 -14.07 3.05 -13.70
C GLY A 100 -14.05 3.78 -12.35
N SER A 101 -13.57 3.14 -11.27
CA SER A 101 -13.50 3.76 -9.96
C SER A 101 -12.35 4.76 -9.86
N ILE A 102 -12.54 5.75 -9.00
CA ILE A 102 -11.49 6.70 -8.67
C ILE A 102 -10.38 6.01 -7.88
N THR A 103 -10.71 5.04 -7.05
CA THR A 103 -9.76 4.25 -6.29
C THR A 103 -8.76 3.53 -7.22
N TRP A 104 -9.20 2.91 -8.33
CA TRP A 104 -8.30 2.31 -9.30
C TRP A 104 -7.37 3.34 -9.95
N ARG A 105 -7.89 4.55 -10.24
CA ARG A 105 -7.12 5.64 -10.84
C ARG A 105 -6.03 6.13 -9.88
N VAL A 106 -6.37 6.35 -8.61
CA VAL A 106 -5.44 6.83 -7.59
C VAL A 106 -4.40 5.76 -7.23
N HIS A 107 -4.83 4.50 -7.06
CA HIS A 107 -3.95 3.40 -6.65
C HIS A 107 -3.17 2.79 -7.83
N GLY A 108 -3.48 3.19 -9.07
CA GLY A 108 -2.85 2.65 -10.27
C GLY A 108 -1.41 3.12 -10.52
N ASP A 109 -0.91 4.10 -9.79
CA ASP A 109 0.44 4.65 -9.97
C ASP A 109 1.39 4.21 -8.85
N VAL A 110 2.38 3.42 -9.21
CA VAL A 110 3.34 2.82 -8.26
C VAL A 110 4.09 3.88 -7.45
N THR A 111 4.56 4.96 -8.11
CA THR A 111 5.33 6.02 -7.44
C THR A 111 4.49 6.74 -6.39
N SER A 112 3.26 7.10 -6.76
CA SER A 112 2.31 7.75 -5.84
C SER A 112 1.95 6.82 -4.67
N MET A 113 1.71 5.54 -4.94
CA MET A 113 1.39 4.56 -3.89
C MET A 113 2.55 4.34 -2.92
N MET A 114 3.79 4.25 -3.42
CA MET A 114 4.98 4.11 -2.56
C MET A 114 5.19 5.35 -1.68
N ALA A 115 5.20 6.54 -2.28
CA ALA A 115 5.40 7.78 -1.53
C ALA A 115 4.24 8.06 -0.55
N GLY A 116 2.99 7.88 -0.99
CA GLY A 116 1.80 8.01 -0.15
C GLY A 116 1.76 6.97 0.98
N GLY A 117 2.14 5.73 0.70
CA GLY A 117 2.21 4.66 1.70
C GLY A 117 3.21 4.96 2.82
N ILE A 118 4.43 5.39 2.48
CA ILE A 118 5.44 5.80 3.47
C ILE A 118 4.94 7.01 4.28
N ALA A 119 4.36 8.03 3.63
CA ALA A 119 3.81 9.19 4.32
C ALA A 119 2.67 8.80 5.28
N GLY A 120 1.75 7.94 4.84
CA GLY A 120 0.68 7.40 5.67
C GLY A 120 1.20 6.64 6.89
N LEU A 121 2.19 5.77 6.71
CA LEU A 121 2.81 5.05 7.82
C LEU A 121 3.46 5.99 8.84
N LEU A 122 4.17 7.02 8.40
CA LEU A 122 4.75 8.02 9.30
C LEU A 122 3.67 8.75 10.11
N LEU A 123 2.53 9.12 9.48
CA LEU A 123 1.39 9.71 10.20
C LEU A 123 0.80 8.74 11.22
N GLN A 124 0.62 7.47 10.85
CA GLN A 124 0.06 6.43 11.71
C GLN A 124 0.88 6.24 12.97
N MET A 125 2.21 6.28 12.86
CA MET A 125 3.12 6.09 14.01
C MET A 125 3.10 7.23 15.03
N LEU A 126 2.43 8.33 14.75
CA LEU A 126 2.20 9.40 15.74
C LEU A 126 1.05 9.09 16.72
N HIS A 127 0.18 8.13 16.39
CA HIS A 127 -0.92 7.74 17.28
C HIS A 127 -0.45 6.70 18.29
N PRO A 128 -0.57 6.95 19.60
CA PRO A 128 0.01 6.07 20.64
C PRO A 128 -0.43 4.61 20.55
N ALA A 129 -1.74 4.36 20.42
CA ALA A 129 -2.29 3.00 20.34
C ALA A 129 -1.85 2.27 19.07
N VAL A 130 -1.85 2.94 17.91
CA VAL A 130 -1.40 2.37 16.65
C VAL A 130 0.10 2.04 16.70
N LEU A 131 0.90 2.95 17.25
CA LEU A 131 2.33 2.72 17.49
C LEU A 131 2.56 1.52 18.42
N ALA A 132 1.82 1.43 19.52
CA ALA A 132 1.95 0.34 20.48
C ALA A 132 1.62 -1.01 19.86
N GLY A 133 0.51 -1.11 19.09
CA GLY A 133 0.18 -2.33 18.34
C GLY A 133 1.29 -2.78 17.40
N VAL A 134 1.92 -1.83 16.69
CA VAL A 134 3.09 -2.12 15.83
C VAL A 134 4.31 -2.52 16.64
N TRP A 135 4.59 -1.83 17.74
CA TRP A 135 5.77 -2.02 18.56
C TRP A 135 5.76 -3.36 19.27
N ASP A 136 4.62 -3.76 19.82
CA ASP A 136 4.49 -4.93 20.70
C ASP A 136 4.19 -6.21 19.91
N HIS A 137 3.47 -6.12 18.77
CA HIS A 137 2.94 -7.28 18.06
C HIS A 137 3.48 -7.45 16.63
N SER A 138 4.42 -6.62 16.17
CA SER A 138 4.96 -6.72 14.82
C SER A 138 6.44 -7.05 14.80
N ASN A 139 6.85 -7.85 13.84
CA ASN A 139 8.25 -8.21 13.58
C ASN A 139 9.03 -7.14 12.79
N PHE A 140 8.61 -5.86 12.83
CA PHE A 140 9.21 -4.79 12.02
C PHE A 140 10.72 -4.64 12.20
N ARG A 141 11.27 -5.06 13.35
CA ARG A 141 12.72 -4.99 13.64
C ARG A 141 13.54 -5.98 12.83
N THR A 142 12.95 -7.12 12.50
CA THR A 142 13.61 -8.22 11.77
C THR A 142 13.16 -8.30 10.32
N ASP A 143 11.90 -7.92 10.02
CA ASP A 143 11.32 -8.03 8.68
C ASP A 143 10.41 -6.83 8.34
N MET A 144 10.97 -5.63 8.28
CA MET A 144 10.21 -4.44 7.82
C MET A 144 9.75 -4.59 6.37
N ALA A 145 10.60 -5.16 5.51
CA ALA A 145 10.26 -5.34 4.09
C ALA A 145 9.06 -6.28 3.89
N GLY A 146 9.02 -7.41 4.59
CA GLY A 146 7.88 -8.32 4.58
C GLY A 146 6.61 -7.67 5.13
N ARG A 147 6.71 -6.87 6.19
CA ARG A 147 5.59 -6.09 6.70
C ARG A 147 5.02 -5.13 5.64
N LEU A 148 5.87 -4.40 4.94
CA LEU A 148 5.45 -3.49 3.87
C LEU A 148 4.81 -4.25 2.71
N ARG A 149 5.37 -5.42 2.32
CA ARG A 149 4.79 -6.28 1.28
C ARG A 149 3.39 -6.78 1.67
N ARG A 150 3.19 -7.26 2.92
CA ARG A 150 1.87 -7.69 3.40
C ARG A 150 0.84 -6.57 3.35
N THR A 151 1.24 -5.35 3.74
CA THR A 151 0.37 -4.16 3.65
C THR A 151 0.05 -3.82 2.17
N ALA A 152 1.04 -3.85 1.29
CA ALA A 152 0.84 -3.61 -0.14
C ALA A 152 -0.08 -4.67 -0.76
N ARG A 153 0.05 -5.95 -0.36
CA ARG A 153 -0.85 -7.02 -0.80
C ARG A 153 -2.29 -6.80 -0.32
N PHE A 154 -2.49 -6.42 0.94
CA PHE A 154 -3.81 -6.05 1.45
C PHE A 154 -4.44 -4.93 0.60
N LEU A 155 -3.69 -3.86 0.33
CA LEU A 155 -4.15 -2.76 -0.53
C LEU A 155 -4.45 -3.23 -1.95
N SER A 156 -3.63 -4.10 -2.52
CA SER A 156 -3.86 -4.64 -3.86
C SER A 156 -5.12 -5.52 -3.93
N LEU A 157 -5.32 -6.40 -2.95
CA LEU A 157 -6.51 -7.26 -2.88
C LEU A 157 -7.79 -6.45 -2.69
N THR A 158 -7.81 -5.47 -1.80
CA THR A 158 -8.97 -4.61 -1.57
C THR A 158 -9.24 -3.65 -2.73
N THR A 159 -8.21 -3.28 -3.52
CA THR A 159 -8.36 -2.40 -4.67
C THR A 159 -8.77 -3.16 -5.94
N TYR A 160 -8.09 -4.26 -6.25
CA TYR A 160 -8.17 -4.93 -7.55
C TYR A 160 -8.75 -6.33 -7.51
N GLY A 161 -8.69 -7.02 -6.37
CA GLY A 161 -9.19 -8.38 -6.19
C GLY A 161 -10.71 -8.49 -6.34
N GLY A 162 -11.20 -9.71 -6.54
CA GLY A 162 -12.63 -9.98 -6.51
C GLY A 162 -13.25 -9.63 -5.16
N ARG A 163 -14.54 -9.33 -5.12
CA ARG A 163 -15.25 -8.91 -3.89
C ARG A 163 -15.03 -9.92 -2.75
N ALA A 164 -15.19 -11.20 -3.02
CA ALA A 164 -15.01 -12.26 -2.01
C ALA A 164 -13.58 -12.29 -1.45
N GLU A 165 -12.55 -12.08 -2.30
CA GLU A 165 -11.15 -12.03 -1.87
C GLU A 165 -10.87 -10.79 -1.01
N ALA A 166 -11.43 -9.64 -1.40
CA ALA A 166 -11.30 -8.39 -0.65
C ALA A 166 -11.98 -8.48 0.72
N GLU A 167 -13.19 -9.02 0.79
CA GLU A 167 -13.93 -9.24 2.04
C GLU A 167 -13.22 -10.28 2.93
N ALA A 168 -12.68 -11.34 2.35
CA ALA A 168 -11.92 -12.36 3.08
C ALA A 168 -10.64 -11.78 3.71
N VAL A 169 -9.89 -10.93 2.99
CA VAL A 169 -8.68 -10.31 3.55
C VAL A 169 -9.01 -9.27 4.62
N ILE A 170 -10.11 -8.52 4.48
CA ILE A 170 -10.61 -7.59 5.50
C ILE A 170 -10.98 -8.37 6.78
N ALA A 171 -11.77 -9.44 6.64
CA ALA A 171 -12.14 -10.30 7.76
C ALA A 171 -10.93 -10.96 8.44
N ARG A 172 -9.92 -11.36 7.64
CA ARG A 172 -8.66 -11.89 8.17
C ARG A 172 -7.92 -10.85 9.03
N VAL A 173 -7.81 -9.61 8.55
CA VAL A 173 -7.15 -8.53 9.30
C VAL A 173 -7.87 -8.28 10.63
N ARG A 174 -9.20 -8.23 10.65
CA ARG A 174 -9.97 -8.08 11.89
C ARG A 174 -9.68 -9.19 12.90
N ARG A 175 -9.70 -10.46 12.45
CA ARG A 175 -9.36 -11.60 13.33
C ARG A 175 -7.94 -11.53 13.90
N ILE A 176 -6.99 -11.00 13.14
CA ILE A 176 -5.63 -10.76 13.63
C ILE A 176 -5.65 -9.67 14.70
N HIS A 177 -6.38 -8.60 14.47
CA HIS A 177 -6.53 -7.48 15.41
C HIS A 177 -7.22 -7.89 16.70
N ASP A 178 -8.09 -8.92 16.72
CA ASP A 178 -8.70 -9.47 17.93
C ASP A 178 -7.65 -9.95 18.95
N HIS A 179 -6.43 -10.25 18.52
CA HIS A 179 -5.33 -10.72 19.36
C HIS A 179 -4.24 -9.64 19.59
N VAL A 180 -4.49 -8.40 19.15
CA VAL A 180 -3.54 -7.29 19.27
C VAL A 180 -4.09 -6.25 20.22
N GLY A 181 -3.56 -6.22 21.41
CA GLY A 181 -3.92 -5.30 22.48
C GLY A 181 -2.88 -5.28 23.58
N GLY A 182 -3.04 -4.37 24.51
CA GLY A 182 -2.12 -4.22 25.63
C GLY A 182 -2.35 -2.93 26.40
N THR A 183 -1.28 -2.41 27.02
CA THR A 183 -1.33 -1.21 27.84
C THR A 183 -0.24 -0.23 27.41
N LEU A 184 -0.61 1.02 27.20
CA LEU A 184 0.34 2.10 26.93
C LEU A 184 1.21 2.39 28.15
N PRO A 185 2.36 3.09 28.00
CA PRO A 185 3.23 3.42 29.13
C PRO A 185 2.58 4.26 30.25
N ASP A 186 1.49 4.97 29.91
CA ASP A 186 0.72 5.76 30.88
C ASP A 186 -0.40 4.97 31.58
N GLY A 187 -0.50 3.65 31.30
CA GLY A 187 -1.53 2.78 31.87
C GLY A 187 -2.81 2.68 31.05
N THR A 188 -2.95 3.44 29.97
CA THR A 188 -4.13 3.40 29.08
C THR A 188 -4.18 2.07 28.32
N PRO A 189 -5.28 1.30 28.36
CA PRO A 189 -5.42 0.10 27.54
C PRO A 189 -5.56 0.47 26.05
N TYR A 190 -5.10 -0.41 25.16
CA TYR A 190 -5.31 -0.27 23.72
C TYR A 190 -5.68 -1.61 23.09
N GLU A 191 -6.46 -1.52 22.00
CA GLU A 191 -6.85 -2.64 21.15
C GLU A 191 -6.70 -2.24 19.69
N ALA A 192 -6.27 -3.17 18.81
CA ALA A 192 -6.10 -2.86 17.40
C ALA A 192 -7.45 -2.74 16.64
N ASN A 193 -8.52 -3.30 17.18
CA ASN A 193 -9.89 -3.15 16.65
C ASN A 193 -10.63 -1.93 17.25
N ASP A 194 -9.95 -1.05 18.03
CA ASP A 194 -10.55 0.21 18.44
C ASP A 194 -10.99 1.03 17.23
N PRO A 195 -12.29 1.42 17.14
CA PRO A 195 -12.83 2.08 15.94
C PRO A 195 -12.13 3.41 15.61
N ALA A 196 -11.72 4.18 16.63
CA ALA A 196 -11.05 5.47 16.43
C ALA A 196 -9.59 5.28 15.95
N ALA A 197 -8.88 4.28 16.49
CA ALA A 197 -7.55 3.93 16.01
C ALA A 197 -7.59 3.42 14.56
N LEU A 198 -8.58 2.61 14.20
CA LEU A 198 -8.83 2.17 12.82
C LEU A 198 -9.19 3.35 11.91
N ALA A 199 -10.00 4.31 12.39
CA ALA A 199 -10.34 5.55 11.67
C ALA A 199 -9.08 6.38 11.37
N TRP A 200 -8.16 6.48 12.34
CA TRP A 200 -6.87 7.16 12.14
C TRP A 200 -6.03 6.48 11.04
N VAL A 201 -5.88 5.16 11.09
CA VAL A 201 -5.13 4.40 10.08
C VAL A 201 -5.77 4.55 8.70
N HIS A 202 -7.09 4.44 8.62
CA HIS A 202 -7.84 4.58 7.37
C HIS A 202 -7.72 5.98 6.76
N VAL A 203 -7.97 7.02 7.55
CA VAL A 203 -7.96 8.40 7.04
C VAL A 203 -6.56 8.86 6.64
N THR A 204 -5.53 8.51 7.41
CA THR A 204 -4.14 8.87 7.08
C THR A 204 -3.64 8.15 5.84
N SER A 205 -4.00 6.88 5.63
CA SER A 205 -3.72 6.16 4.39
C SER A 205 -4.39 6.81 3.20
N SER A 206 -5.71 7.00 3.26
CA SER A 206 -6.50 7.54 2.14
C SER A 206 -6.06 8.95 1.75
N VAL A 207 -5.82 9.83 2.74
CA VAL A 207 -5.31 11.18 2.49
C VAL A 207 -3.92 11.15 1.86
N SER A 208 -3.02 10.32 2.37
CA SER A 208 -1.65 10.25 1.86
C SER A 208 -1.57 9.71 0.43
N PHE A 209 -2.37 8.71 0.08
CA PHE A 209 -2.44 8.21 -1.30
C PHE A 209 -3.01 9.26 -2.26
N LEU A 210 -4.10 9.92 -1.87
CA LEU A 210 -4.67 10.98 -2.70
C LEU A 210 -3.70 12.16 -2.86
N ASP A 211 -3.04 12.60 -1.80
CA ASP A 211 -2.07 13.72 -1.86
C ASP A 211 -0.87 13.38 -2.75
N ALA A 212 -0.40 12.13 -2.71
CA ALA A 212 0.64 11.65 -3.59
C ALA A 212 0.17 11.64 -5.06
N TRP A 213 -1.04 11.16 -5.32
CA TRP A 213 -1.64 11.17 -6.65
C TRP A 213 -1.83 12.59 -7.18
N LEU A 214 -2.36 13.51 -6.38
CA LEU A 214 -2.49 14.93 -6.73
C LEU A 214 -1.14 15.59 -6.98
N ARG A 215 -0.07 15.13 -6.34
CA ARG A 215 1.29 15.69 -6.52
C ARG A 215 1.99 15.14 -7.76
N TYR A 216 1.89 13.85 -8.01
CA TYR A 216 2.71 13.13 -8.98
C TYR A 216 1.93 12.50 -10.14
N GLY A 217 0.60 12.42 -10.05
CA GLY A 217 -0.26 11.82 -11.06
C GLY A 217 -1.18 12.83 -11.72
N GLU A 218 -2.09 13.41 -10.97
CA GLU A 218 -3.14 14.28 -11.51
C GLU A 218 -3.35 15.55 -10.66
N PRO A 219 -2.50 16.58 -10.81
CA PRO A 219 -2.59 17.81 -10.01
C PRO A 219 -3.91 18.57 -10.15
N ARG A 220 -4.61 18.40 -11.27
CA ARG A 220 -5.89 19.09 -11.59
C ARG A 220 -7.11 18.19 -11.43
N MET A 221 -7.01 17.12 -10.64
CA MET A 221 -8.15 16.24 -10.34
C MET A 221 -9.33 17.02 -9.79
N ALA A 222 -10.53 16.81 -10.34
CA ALA A 222 -11.76 17.51 -9.93
C ALA A 222 -12.10 17.26 -8.46
N ALA A 223 -12.68 18.25 -7.79
CA ALA A 223 -13.08 18.13 -6.36
C ALA A 223 -14.10 16.99 -6.15
N ALA A 224 -15.05 16.82 -7.06
CA ALA A 224 -16.01 15.73 -7.02
C ALA A 224 -15.35 14.35 -7.08
N ASP A 225 -14.30 14.18 -7.88
CA ASP A 225 -13.55 12.93 -7.95
C ASP A 225 -12.76 12.66 -6.66
N ARG A 226 -12.23 13.71 -6.02
CA ARG A 226 -11.56 13.57 -4.73
C ARG A 226 -12.53 13.10 -3.64
N ASP A 227 -13.74 13.66 -3.61
CA ASP A 227 -14.78 13.23 -2.66
C ASP A 227 -15.25 11.81 -2.98
N ARG A 228 -15.43 11.48 -4.27
CA ARG A 228 -15.77 10.11 -4.69
C ARG A 228 -14.70 9.10 -4.27
N TYR A 229 -13.42 9.45 -4.31
CA TYR A 229 -12.34 8.59 -3.79
C TYR A 229 -12.58 8.23 -2.32
N PHE A 230 -12.89 9.21 -1.45
CA PHE A 230 -13.17 8.94 -0.04
C PHE A 230 -14.45 8.11 0.15
N ALA A 231 -15.50 8.39 -0.63
CA ALA A 231 -16.73 7.60 -0.58
C ALA A 231 -16.50 6.14 -0.98
N GLU A 232 -15.67 5.89 -1.99
CA GLU A 232 -15.27 4.54 -2.41
C GLU A 232 -14.44 3.87 -1.30
N MET A 233 -13.37 4.51 -0.82
CA MET A 233 -12.49 3.98 0.22
C MET A 233 -13.19 3.71 1.55
N ALA A 234 -14.31 4.39 1.82
CA ALA A 234 -15.11 4.17 3.03
C ALA A 234 -15.62 2.72 3.15
N GLN A 235 -15.77 1.98 2.05
CA GLN A 235 -16.14 0.58 2.09
C GLN A 235 -15.09 -0.26 2.85
N VAL A 236 -13.81 -0.01 2.58
CA VAL A 236 -12.70 -0.70 3.26
C VAL A 236 -12.63 -0.29 4.73
N GLY A 237 -12.74 1.02 5.03
CA GLY A 237 -12.72 1.52 6.40
C GLY A 237 -13.81 0.91 7.26
N ARG A 238 -15.07 0.93 6.78
CA ARG A 238 -16.21 0.32 7.48
C ARG A 238 -16.06 -1.19 7.61
N GLY A 239 -15.58 -1.85 6.56
CA GLY A 239 -15.31 -3.30 6.59
C GLY A 239 -14.30 -3.70 7.66
N LEU A 240 -13.31 -2.85 7.95
CA LEU A 240 -12.35 -3.04 9.04
C LEU A 240 -12.92 -2.68 10.42
N GLY A 241 -14.03 -1.94 10.49
CA GLY A 241 -14.64 -1.49 11.75
C GLY A 241 -14.21 -0.08 12.18
N ALA A 242 -13.63 0.70 11.28
CA ALA A 242 -13.29 2.10 11.55
C ALA A 242 -14.55 2.95 11.77
N ASP A 243 -14.51 3.83 12.74
CA ASP A 243 -15.55 4.83 13.00
C ASP A 243 -14.92 6.06 13.73
N PRO A 244 -15.12 7.29 13.22
CA PRO A 244 -15.85 7.67 12.02
C PRO A 244 -15.08 7.38 10.72
N VAL A 245 -15.81 7.15 9.61
CA VAL A 245 -15.24 6.99 8.28
C VAL A 245 -15.66 8.15 7.37
N PRO A 246 -14.73 9.06 7.03
CA PRO A 246 -15.02 10.20 6.18
C PRO A 246 -15.32 9.78 4.74
N VAL A 247 -16.29 10.42 4.10
CA VAL A 247 -16.72 10.17 2.70
C VAL A 247 -16.41 11.36 1.77
N THR A 248 -15.73 12.40 2.28
CA THR A 248 -15.27 13.56 1.49
C THR A 248 -13.86 13.96 1.92
N GLN A 249 -13.12 14.65 1.04
CA GLN A 249 -11.80 15.17 1.34
C GLN A 249 -11.83 16.14 2.54
N ALA A 250 -12.84 17.00 2.59
CA ALA A 250 -13.01 17.98 3.68
C ALA A 250 -13.23 17.28 5.03
N ALA A 251 -14.09 16.25 5.08
CA ALA A 251 -14.33 15.46 6.29
C ALA A 251 -13.07 14.71 6.74
N ALA A 252 -12.30 14.15 5.80
CA ALA A 252 -11.05 13.47 6.10
C ALA A 252 -10.01 14.43 6.71
N ARG A 253 -9.88 15.64 6.16
CA ARG A 253 -8.98 16.68 6.71
C ARG A 253 -9.42 17.14 8.09
N ARG A 254 -10.71 17.28 8.35
CA ARG A 254 -11.25 17.62 9.68
C ARG A 254 -10.92 16.52 10.69
N LEU A 255 -11.20 15.27 10.38
CA LEU A 255 -10.89 14.14 11.27
C LEU A 255 -9.40 14.11 11.66
N ILE A 256 -8.48 14.30 10.70
CA ILE A 256 -7.05 14.41 11.01
C ILE A 256 -6.78 15.59 11.98
N ALA A 257 -7.43 16.75 11.78
CA ALA A 257 -7.23 17.91 12.63
C ALA A 257 -7.76 17.67 14.06
N GLU A 258 -8.91 17.04 14.19
CA GLU A 258 -9.54 16.68 15.47
C GLU A 258 -8.71 15.67 16.26
N MET A 259 -8.07 14.71 15.60
CA MET A 259 -7.24 13.70 16.26
C MET A 259 -5.82 14.20 16.61
N ARG A 260 -5.38 15.35 16.07
CA ARG A 260 -4.02 15.88 16.33
C ARG A 260 -3.67 16.05 17.81
N PRO A 261 -4.54 16.50 18.73
CA PRO A 261 -4.19 16.68 20.15
C PRO A 261 -3.75 15.40 20.86
N MET A 262 -4.20 14.23 20.38
CA MET A 262 -3.82 12.94 20.96
C MET A 262 -2.50 12.37 20.44
N LEU A 263 -1.94 12.94 19.36
CA LEU A 263 -0.74 12.44 18.74
C LEU A 263 0.49 12.71 19.61
N ARG A 264 1.45 11.78 19.59
CA ARG A 264 2.69 11.86 20.37
C ARG A 264 3.88 11.45 19.50
N TYR A 265 5.04 11.95 19.88
CA TYR A 265 6.30 11.54 19.30
C TYR A 265 7.26 11.20 20.45
N ASP A 266 7.66 9.95 20.52
CA ASP A 266 8.55 9.43 21.55
C ASP A 266 9.72 8.63 20.92
N VAL A 267 10.49 7.95 21.78
CA VAL A 267 11.62 7.11 21.36
C VAL A 267 11.18 5.94 20.50
N ARG A 268 9.99 5.36 20.74
CA ARG A 268 9.44 4.27 19.93
C ARG A 268 9.02 4.76 18.54
N THR A 269 8.34 5.92 18.48
CA THR A 269 8.01 6.60 17.20
C THR A 269 9.25 6.81 16.36
N ARG A 270 10.33 7.36 16.97
CA ARG A 270 11.60 7.58 16.28
C ARG A 270 12.20 6.31 15.72
N ASN A 271 12.21 5.23 16.52
CA ASN A 271 12.78 3.95 16.12
C ASN A 271 12.01 3.34 14.93
N VAL A 272 10.67 3.27 15.02
CA VAL A 272 9.86 2.73 13.92
C VAL A 272 10.01 3.58 12.66
N SER A 273 9.99 4.91 12.80
CA SER A 273 10.18 5.83 11.66
C SER A 273 11.54 5.63 10.96
N ARG A 274 12.61 5.35 11.70
CA ARG A 274 13.91 5.01 11.10
C ARG A 274 13.84 3.76 10.22
N PHE A 275 13.17 2.71 10.68
CA PHE A 275 12.98 1.49 9.87
C PHE A 275 12.12 1.75 8.64
N ILE A 276 11.11 2.61 8.72
CA ILE A 276 10.28 3.00 7.59
C ILE A 276 11.07 3.80 6.56
N LEU A 277 11.89 4.76 7.00
CA LEU A 277 12.65 5.66 6.13
C LEU A 277 13.94 5.06 5.58
N SER A 278 14.51 4.10 6.29
CA SER A 278 15.77 3.44 5.92
C SER A 278 15.65 1.93 6.02
N PRO A 279 14.71 1.31 5.28
CA PRO A 279 14.66 -0.15 5.23
C PRO A 279 15.99 -0.67 4.64
N PRO A 280 16.53 -1.79 5.14
CA PRO A 280 17.75 -2.38 4.61
C PRO A 280 17.64 -2.54 3.08
N ALA A 281 18.59 -1.96 2.35
CA ALA A 281 18.60 -2.05 0.89
C ALA A 281 18.87 -3.51 0.50
N GLN A 282 17.88 -4.19 -0.05
CA GLN A 282 18.03 -5.55 -0.55
C GLN A 282 18.93 -5.60 -1.80
N ASN A 283 19.05 -4.45 -2.50
CA ASN A 283 19.90 -4.32 -3.68
C ASN A 283 20.42 -2.88 -3.79
N PRO A 284 21.75 -2.65 -3.89
CA PRO A 284 22.34 -1.32 -4.07
C PRO A 284 21.78 -0.55 -5.27
N LEU A 285 21.38 -1.26 -6.33
CA LEU A 285 20.81 -0.65 -7.53
C LEU A 285 19.42 -0.03 -7.31
N THR A 286 18.70 -0.41 -6.25
CA THR A 286 17.39 0.16 -5.91
C THR A 286 17.49 1.29 -4.89
N ALA A 287 18.65 1.53 -4.31
CA ALA A 287 18.86 2.56 -3.29
C ALA A 287 18.50 3.99 -3.76
N PRO A 288 18.83 4.43 -5.00
CA PRO A 288 18.43 5.76 -5.46
C PRO A 288 16.91 5.93 -5.57
N LEU A 289 16.21 4.90 -6.07
CA LEU A 289 14.75 4.85 -6.15
C LEU A 289 14.13 4.95 -4.75
N GLN A 290 14.63 4.16 -3.81
CA GLN A 290 14.18 4.14 -2.43
C GLN A 290 14.40 5.49 -1.75
N ASN A 291 15.59 6.11 -1.90
CA ASN A 291 15.89 7.44 -1.37
C ASN A 291 14.94 8.50 -1.93
N MET A 292 14.72 8.53 -3.24
CA MET A 292 13.83 9.50 -3.88
C MET A 292 12.38 9.33 -3.37
N THR A 293 11.90 8.10 -3.27
CA THR A 293 10.57 7.81 -2.74
C THR A 293 10.42 8.24 -1.27
N THR A 294 11.46 8.02 -0.47
CA THR A 294 11.51 8.46 0.94
C THR A 294 11.46 9.99 1.05
N GLN A 295 12.26 10.71 0.25
CA GLN A 295 12.23 12.18 0.23
C GLN A 295 10.88 12.72 -0.25
N ALA A 296 10.28 12.09 -1.25
CA ALA A 296 8.94 12.41 -1.72
C ALA A 296 7.88 12.22 -0.62
N ALA A 297 7.96 11.13 0.14
CA ALA A 297 7.07 10.87 1.26
C ALA A 297 7.20 11.91 2.38
N ILE A 298 8.42 12.32 2.70
CA ILE A 298 8.66 13.38 3.69
C ILE A 298 8.10 14.73 3.18
N ASP A 299 8.26 15.07 1.89
CA ASP A 299 7.66 16.29 1.32
C ASP A 299 6.13 16.28 1.30
N LEU A 300 5.51 15.09 1.22
CA LEU A 300 4.04 14.92 1.29
C LEU A 300 3.49 15.15 2.70
N LEU A 301 4.27 14.89 3.75
CA LEU A 301 3.79 15.07 5.13
C LEU A 301 3.33 16.51 5.37
N PRO A 302 2.22 16.71 6.12
CA PRO A 302 1.86 18.02 6.63
C PRO A 302 3.00 18.64 7.46
N SER A 303 3.13 19.98 7.43
CA SER A 303 4.22 20.67 8.13
C SER A 303 4.28 20.33 9.64
N TRP A 304 3.13 20.18 10.28
CA TRP A 304 3.06 19.80 11.70
C TRP A 304 3.63 18.40 11.95
N ALA A 305 3.33 17.43 11.07
CA ALA A 305 3.85 16.06 11.21
C ALA A 305 5.36 16.00 10.95
N ARG A 306 5.86 16.75 9.95
CA ARG A 306 7.31 16.88 9.71
C ARG A 306 8.03 17.43 10.96
N ARG A 307 7.48 18.50 11.57
CA ARG A 307 8.05 19.06 12.81
C ARG A 307 8.06 18.06 13.95
N MET A 308 6.96 17.30 14.15
CA MET A 308 6.91 16.26 15.17
C MET A 308 8.00 15.19 14.97
N HIS A 309 8.22 14.77 13.73
CA HIS A 309 9.24 13.77 13.40
C HIS A 309 10.67 14.33 13.33
N GLY A 310 10.85 15.65 13.35
CA GLY A 310 12.15 16.29 13.08
C GLY A 310 12.63 16.09 11.64
N LEU A 311 11.71 15.91 10.69
CA LEU A 311 12.00 15.63 9.27
C LEU A 311 11.85 16.91 8.44
N GLU A 312 12.72 17.88 8.67
CA GLU A 312 12.66 19.13 7.91
C GLU A 312 13.36 19.00 6.55
N ILE A 313 12.72 19.54 5.53
CA ILE A 313 13.28 19.65 4.18
C ILE A 313 13.51 21.14 3.91
N PRO A 314 14.75 21.55 3.54
CA PRO A 314 15.01 22.91 3.11
C PRO A 314 14.05 23.31 1.97
N ILE A 315 13.51 24.53 2.04
CA ILE A 315 12.52 25.02 1.06
C ILE A 315 13.04 24.91 -0.36
N LEU A 316 14.33 25.22 -0.58
CA LEU A 316 14.99 25.16 -1.89
C LEU A 316 15.19 23.74 -2.42
N ALA A 317 15.19 22.72 -1.55
CA ALA A 317 15.32 21.32 -1.97
C ALA A 317 14.00 20.72 -2.48
N ARG A 318 12.85 21.25 -2.05
CA ARG A 318 11.53 20.70 -2.41
C ARG A 318 11.25 20.68 -3.92
N PRO A 319 11.53 21.72 -4.70
CA PRO A 319 11.34 21.67 -6.16
C PRO A 319 12.17 20.56 -6.81
N LEU A 320 13.41 20.35 -6.37
CA LEU A 320 14.29 19.31 -6.90
C LEU A 320 13.75 17.90 -6.56
N ILE A 321 13.32 17.67 -5.32
CA ILE A 321 12.70 16.42 -4.89
C ILE A 321 11.46 16.12 -5.76
N ARG A 322 10.59 17.12 -5.95
CA ARG A 322 9.36 16.98 -6.75
C ARG A 322 9.65 16.69 -8.22
N ALA A 323 10.58 17.44 -8.82
CA ALA A 323 10.96 17.22 -10.21
C ALA A 323 11.59 15.84 -10.42
N GLY A 324 12.51 15.43 -9.54
CA GLY A 324 13.12 14.10 -9.59
C GLY A 324 12.08 12.98 -9.42
N THR A 325 11.14 13.14 -8.48
CA THR A 325 10.06 12.15 -8.27
C THR A 325 9.09 12.09 -9.46
N LEU A 326 8.77 13.22 -10.08
CA LEU A 326 7.98 13.25 -11.32
C LEU A 326 8.70 12.54 -12.45
N GLY A 327 9.99 12.80 -12.67
CA GLY A 327 10.80 12.09 -13.66
C GLY A 327 10.82 10.57 -13.43
N LEU A 328 10.93 10.13 -12.16
CA LEU A 328 10.81 8.73 -11.79
C LEU A 328 9.42 8.17 -12.12
N ALA A 329 8.35 8.89 -11.77
CA ALA A 329 6.99 8.48 -12.04
C ALA A 329 6.74 8.29 -13.54
N GLU A 330 7.20 9.24 -14.38
CA GLU A 330 7.10 9.14 -15.83
C GLU A 330 7.92 7.96 -16.39
N THR A 331 9.13 7.73 -15.85
CA THR A 331 9.96 6.59 -16.25
C THR A 331 9.27 5.26 -15.93
N LEU A 332 8.68 5.13 -14.74
CA LEU A 332 7.97 3.92 -14.36
C LEU A 332 6.68 3.76 -15.18
N ARG A 333 5.89 4.82 -15.38
CA ARG A 333 4.71 4.78 -16.27
C ARG A 333 5.09 4.34 -17.68
N TRP A 334 6.21 4.84 -18.23
CA TRP A 334 6.72 4.39 -19.51
C TRP A 334 7.08 2.90 -19.51
N ALA A 335 7.71 2.41 -18.44
CA ALA A 335 8.11 1.00 -18.33
C ALA A 335 6.90 0.05 -18.20
N PHE A 336 5.77 0.54 -17.66
CA PHE A 336 4.54 -0.25 -17.48
C PHE A 336 3.52 -0.09 -18.62
N ARG A 337 3.75 0.79 -19.60
CA ARG A 337 3.01 0.89 -20.87
C ARG A 337 3.60 -0.05 -21.94
#